data_3d4e7d0a2276b92684a619d23da655ae
#
_entry.id   3d4e7d0a2276b92684a619d23da655ae
#
_cell.length_a   1.000
_cell.length_b   1.000
_cell.length_c   1.000
_cell.angle_alpha   90.00
_cell.angle_beta   90.00
_cell.angle_gamma   90.00
#
_symmetry.space_group_name_H-M   'P 1'
#
loop_
_entity.id
_entity.type
_entity.pdbx_description
1 polymer ?
#
loop_
_entity_poly.entity_id
_entity_poly.type
_entity_poly.pdbx_seq_one_letter_code
_entity_poly.pdbx_strand_id
1 'polypeptide(L)'
;LSHLFEEALPDALPHETWTDRILFDPSTDVHRILVSQDANLPRRVADLVHGRHELPYLSKAVSGTVDVDRCDYLMRDSHMTGVRYGLLDLDWLLASLRLYLPVGVSSATLAVDGAKGLTAVEGFFLARLYMYRQVYLHKAVRAAEVMIVALFRRLGELELLRQIPKQVRGVLAAGVEDHGVKA
;
A
#
# COMPACT_ATOMS: atom_id res chain seq x y z
N LEU A 1 4.87 8.21 -0.70
CA LEU A 1 4.47 9.64 -0.69
C LEU A 1 3.16 9.86 0.07
N SER A 2 2.12 9.02 -0.08
CA SER A 2 0.82 9.20 0.57
C SER A 2 0.92 9.42 2.08
N HIS A 3 1.63 8.57 2.81
CA HIS A 3 1.86 8.75 4.25
C HIS A 3 2.59 10.05 4.60
N LEU A 4 3.51 10.52 3.75
CA LEU A 4 4.19 11.81 3.97
C LEU A 4 3.23 12.99 3.78
N PHE A 5 2.28 12.89 2.86
CA PHE A 5 1.20 13.88 2.71
C PHE A 5 0.29 13.91 3.93
N GLU A 6 -0.14 12.76 4.41
CA GLU A 6 -0.98 12.63 5.61
C GLU A 6 -0.28 13.21 6.85
N GLU A 7 1.04 13.02 6.96
CA GLU A 7 1.84 13.60 8.06
C GLU A 7 2.01 15.12 7.91
N ALA A 8 2.17 15.60 6.68
CA ALA A 8 2.51 16.99 6.41
C ALA A 8 1.31 17.94 6.42
N LEU A 9 0.14 17.46 6.00
CA LEU A 9 -1.07 18.26 5.78
C LEU A 9 -2.19 17.79 6.73
N PRO A 10 -2.63 18.63 7.69
CA PRO A 10 -3.63 18.25 8.70
C PRO A 10 -4.98 17.79 8.12
N ASP A 11 -5.33 18.30 6.94
CA ASP A 11 -6.60 18.03 6.26
C ASP A 11 -6.47 16.97 5.15
N ALA A 12 -5.29 16.32 5.01
CA ALA A 12 -5.11 15.28 4.02
C ALA A 12 -6.00 14.07 4.33
N LEU A 13 -6.68 13.59 3.30
CA LEU A 13 -7.49 12.38 3.41
C LEU A 13 -6.58 11.15 3.51
N PRO A 14 -6.99 10.12 4.31
CA PRO A 14 -6.31 8.84 4.33
C PRO A 14 -6.21 8.23 2.91
N HIS A 15 -5.10 7.55 2.62
CA HIS A 15 -4.87 6.97 1.29
C HIS A 15 -5.92 5.91 0.92
N GLU A 16 -6.53 5.24 1.88
CA GLU A 16 -7.65 4.32 1.65
C GLU A 16 -8.88 5.04 1.07
N THR A 17 -9.12 6.29 1.49
CA THR A 17 -10.21 7.11 0.93
C THR A 17 -9.97 7.43 -0.54
N TRP A 18 -8.71 7.65 -0.93
CA TRP A 18 -8.34 7.84 -2.33
C TRP A 18 -8.52 6.58 -3.15
N THR A 19 -8.18 5.42 -2.59
CA THR A 19 -8.45 4.12 -3.22
C THR A 19 -9.94 3.95 -3.50
N ASP A 20 -10.80 4.24 -2.53
CA ASP A 20 -12.25 4.17 -2.72
C ASP A 20 -12.75 5.14 -3.79
N ARG A 21 -12.26 6.39 -3.80
CA ARG A 21 -12.61 7.35 -4.85
C ARG A 21 -12.23 6.84 -6.24
N ILE A 22 -11.02 6.32 -6.41
CA ILE A 22 -10.56 5.77 -7.69
C ILE A 22 -11.45 4.59 -8.12
N LEU A 23 -11.84 3.74 -7.19
CA LEU A 23 -12.67 2.57 -7.48
C LEU A 23 -14.11 2.93 -7.83
N PHE A 24 -14.68 3.98 -7.22
CA PHE A 24 -16.11 4.28 -7.34
C PHE A 24 -16.44 5.49 -8.23
N ASP A 25 -15.49 6.34 -8.58
CA ASP A 25 -15.73 7.46 -9.47
C ASP A 25 -15.79 7.00 -10.94
N PRO A 26 -16.96 7.18 -11.61
CA PRO A 26 -17.14 6.79 -13.01
C PRO A 26 -16.21 7.50 -14.00
N SER A 27 -15.61 8.62 -13.61
CA SER A 27 -14.66 9.36 -14.44
C SER A 27 -13.30 8.68 -14.54
N THR A 28 -12.95 7.78 -13.61
CA THR A 28 -11.66 7.09 -13.60
C THR A 28 -11.62 5.92 -14.58
N ASP A 29 -10.45 5.67 -15.17
CA ASP A 29 -10.24 4.52 -16.04
C ASP A 29 -10.36 3.21 -15.26
N VAL A 30 -9.91 3.19 -14.00
CA VAL A 30 -10.00 2.00 -13.13
C VAL A 30 -11.44 1.59 -12.94
N HIS A 31 -12.32 2.53 -12.56
CA HIS A 31 -13.76 2.25 -12.43
C HIS A 31 -14.36 1.68 -13.74
N ARG A 32 -14.08 2.35 -14.87
CA ARG A 32 -14.62 1.94 -16.18
C ARG A 32 -14.18 0.54 -16.58
N ILE A 33 -12.90 0.20 -16.36
CA ILE A 33 -12.37 -1.13 -16.66
C ILE A 33 -13.02 -2.18 -15.75
N LEU A 34 -13.13 -1.93 -14.45
CA LEU A 34 -13.73 -2.88 -13.52
C LEU A 34 -15.20 -3.14 -13.83
N VAL A 35 -15.98 -2.08 -14.01
CA VAL A 35 -17.42 -2.18 -14.33
C VAL A 35 -17.66 -2.86 -15.68
N SER A 36 -16.77 -2.71 -16.65
CA SER A 36 -16.88 -3.40 -17.94
C SER A 36 -16.78 -4.92 -17.82
N GLN A 37 -16.16 -5.43 -16.76
CA GLN A 37 -16.06 -6.86 -16.48
C GLN A 37 -17.22 -7.36 -15.61
N ASP A 38 -17.54 -6.64 -14.54
CA ASP A 38 -18.65 -6.93 -13.63
C ASP A 38 -19.03 -5.63 -12.90
N ALA A 39 -20.32 -5.27 -12.93
CA ALA A 39 -20.85 -4.07 -12.27
C ALA A 39 -20.54 -4.03 -10.75
N ASN A 40 -20.39 -5.19 -10.09
CA ASN A 40 -20.08 -5.30 -8.67
C ASN A 40 -18.57 -5.38 -8.38
N LEU A 41 -17.73 -5.44 -9.41
CA LEU A 41 -16.29 -5.65 -9.22
C LEU A 41 -15.61 -4.52 -8.44
N PRO A 42 -15.93 -3.22 -8.63
CA PRO A 42 -15.38 -2.14 -7.80
C PRO A 42 -15.63 -2.36 -6.31
N ARG A 43 -16.85 -2.76 -5.94
CA ARG A 43 -17.21 -3.05 -4.54
C ARG A 43 -16.43 -4.25 -3.98
N ARG A 44 -16.34 -5.34 -4.75
CA ARG A 44 -15.61 -6.53 -4.34
C ARG A 44 -14.12 -6.24 -4.14
N VAL A 45 -13.53 -5.40 -4.99
CA VAL A 45 -12.14 -4.94 -4.86
C VAL A 45 -11.98 -4.09 -3.60
N ALA A 46 -12.89 -3.13 -3.35
CA ALA A 46 -12.85 -2.32 -2.13
C ALA A 46 -12.98 -3.19 -0.87
N ASP A 47 -13.91 -4.14 -0.85
CA ASP A 47 -14.08 -5.05 0.28
C ASP A 47 -12.84 -5.93 0.50
N LEU A 48 -12.14 -6.32 -0.57
CA LEU A 48 -10.89 -7.06 -0.50
C LEU A 48 -9.77 -6.22 0.13
N VAL A 49 -9.57 -4.99 -0.35
CA VAL A 49 -8.55 -4.06 0.15
C VAL A 49 -8.79 -3.72 1.63
N HIS A 50 -10.03 -3.47 2.00
CA HIS A 50 -10.41 -3.17 3.39
C HIS A 50 -10.56 -4.38 4.31
N GLY A 51 -10.24 -5.58 3.84
CA GLY A 51 -10.32 -6.80 4.64
C GLY A 51 -11.74 -7.26 4.98
N ARG A 52 -12.75 -6.81 4.24
CA ARG A 52 -14.19 -7.13 4.44
C ARG A 52 -14.73 -8.14 3.42
N HIS A 53 -13.88 -8.71 2.58
CA HIS A 53 -14.31 -9.68 1.57
C HIS A 53 -14.90 -10.92 2.23
N GLU A 54 -15.94 -11.50 1.62
CA GLU A 54 -16.66 -12.69 2.10
C GLU A 54 -15.77 -13.94 2.29
N LEU A 55 -14.63 -13.97 1.58
CA LEU A 55 -13.61 -15.00 1.70
C LEU A 55 -12.39 -14.43 2.46
N PRO A 56 -12.27 -14.67 3.78
CA PRO A 56 -11.23 -14.05 4.62
C PRO A 56 -9.81 -14.39 4.20
N TYR A 57 -9.58 -15.53 3.58
CA TYR A 57 -8.26 -15.93 3.08
C TYR A 57 -7.76 -15.02 1.94
N LEU A 58 -8.67 -14.48 1.10
CA LEU A 58 -8.30 -13.52 0.06
C LEU A 58 -7.89 -12.17 0.68
N SER A 59 -8.64 -11.69 1.68
CA SER A 59 -8.25 -10.50 2.42
C SER A 59 -6.88 -10.66 3.09
N LYS A 60 -6.60 -11.84 3.64
CA LYS A 60 -5.28 -12.15 4.23
C LYS A 60 -4.15 -12.22 3.20
N ALA A 61 -4.45 -12.63 1.97
CA ALA A 61 -3.46 -12.63 0.89
C ALA A 61 -3.07 -11.21 0.46
N VAL A 62 -4.01 -10.25 0.56
CA VAL A 62 -3.80 -8.83 0.15
C VAL A 62 -3.32 -7.96 1.30
N SER A 63 -3.85 -8.15 2.51
CA SER A 63 -3.62 -7.30 3.69
C SER A 63 -3.31 -8.13 4.93
N GLY A 64 -2.51 -9.17 4.81
CA GLY A 64 -2.11 -10.05 5.90
C GLY A 64 -0.76 -9.69 6.52
N THR A 65 -0.24 -10.57 7.38
CA THR A 65 1.12 -10.45 7.93
C THR A 65 2.17 -10.84 6.89
N VAL A 66 1.88 -11.89 6.12
CA VAL A 66 2.65 -12.36 4.96
C VAL A 66 1.71 -12.22 3.78
N ASP A 67 1.76 -11.13 3.08
CA ASP A 67 0.87 -10.76 1.98
C ASP A 67 1.63 -10.44 0.70
N VAL A 68 0.88 -10.35 -0.40
CA VAL A 68 1.46 -10.11 -1.73
C VAL A 68 2.11 -8.74 -1.84
N ASP A 69 1.57 -7.71 -1.16
CA ASP A 69 2.14 -6.37 -1.17
C ASP A 69 3.54 -6.36 -0.55
N ARG A 70 3.69 -6.99 0.63
CA ARG A 70 5.00 -7.10 1.29
C ARG A 70 5.99 -7.92 0.50
N CYS A 71 5.56 -9.04 -0.08
CA CYS A 71 6.42 -9.84 -0.95
C CYS A 71 6.89 -9.03 -2.16
N ASP A 72 5.97 -8.29 -2.82
CA ASP A 72 6.31 -7.47 -3.97
C ASP A 72 7.29 -6.35 -3.60
N TYR A 73 6.96 -5.50 -2.63
CA TYR A 73 7.82 -4.34 -2.38
C TYR A 73 9.19 -4.74 -1.83
N LEU A 74 9.31 -5.79 -1.00
CA LEU A 74 10.61 -6.24 -0.51
C LEU A 74 11.53 -6.67 -1.67
N MET A 75 11.01 -7.46 -2.59
CA MET A 75 11.77 -7.93 -3.76
C MET A 75 12.06 -6.80 -4.73
N ARG A 76 11.07 -5.99 -5.04
CA ARG A 76 11.18 -4.86 -5.99
C ARG A 76 12.13 -3.79 -5.47
N ASP A 77 12.00 -3.39 -4.21
CA ASP A 77 12.87 -2.38 -3.63
C ASP A 77 14.31 -2.89 -3.45
N SER A 78 14.48 -4.18 -3.14
CA SER A 78 15.79 -4.84 -3.15
C SER A 78 16.45 -4.76 -4.52
N HIS A 79 15.69 -5.02 -5.58
CA HIS A 79 16.16 -4.91 -6.96
C HIS A 79 16.51 -3.45 -7.32
N MET A 80 15.61 -2.51 -7.02
CA MET A 80 15.76 -1.10 -7.38
C MET A 80 16.90 -0.39 -6.63
N THR A 81 17.17 -0.80 -5.39
CA THR A 81 18.26 -0.24 -4.57
C THR A 81 19.59 -0.95 -4.77
N GLY A 82 19.59 -2.08 -5.47
CA GLY A 82 20.80 -2.89 -5.69
C GLY A 82 21.27 -3.69 -4.48
N VAL A 83 20.50 -3.71 -3.37
CA VAL A 83 20.80 -4.53 -2.19
C VAL A 83 20.16 -5.92 -2.34
N ARG A 84 20.64 -6.90 -1.59
CA ARG A 84 20.13 -8.27 -1.63
C ARG A 84 19.35 -8.65 -0.37
N TYR A 85 19.04 -7.69 0.48
CA TYR A 85 18.38 -7.95 1.76
C TYR A 85 16.90 -8.33 1.62
N GLY A 86 16.21 -7.87 0.57
CA GLY A 86 14.80 -8.16 0.33
C GLY A 86 14.55 -9.43 -0.50
N LEU A 87 15.59 -10.20 -0.83
CA LEU A 87 15.42 -11.47 -1.54
C LEU A 87 14.86 -12.52 -0.57
N LEU A 88 13.79 -13.17 -1.01
CA LEU A 88 13.13 -14.26 -0.29
C LEU A 88 12.82 -15.39 -1.26
N ASP A 89 12.70 -16.61 -0.75
CA ASP A 89 12.24 -17.76 -1.52
C ASP A 89 10.72 -17.70 -1.66
N LEU A 90 10.26 -16.88 -2.63
CA LEU A 90 8.84 -16.64 -2.85
C LEU A 90 8.13 -17.93 -3.31
N ASP A 91 8.77 -18.70 -4.19
CA ASP A 91 8.17 -19.93 -4.74
C ASP A 91 7.91 -20.95 -3.62
N TRP A 92 8.86 -21.11 -2.71
CA TRP A 92 8.70 -22.00 -1.56
C TRP A 92 7.68 -21.47 -0.56
N LEU A 93 7.66 -20.16 -0.32
CA LEU A 93 6.66 -19.51 0.52
C LEU A 93 5.25 -19.76 -0.02
N LEU A 94 5.03 -19.51 -1.32
CA LEU A 94 3.74 -19.74 -1.97
C LEU A 94 3.35 -21.22 -1.98
N ALA A 95 4.29 -22.13 -2.24
CA ALA A 95 4.06 -23.57 -2.18
C ALA A 95 3.72 -24.07 -0.77
N SER A 96 4.06 -23.31 0.25
CA SER A 96 3.78 -23.61 1.67
C SER A 96 2.45 -23.05 2.16
N LEU A 97 1.76 -22.22 1.37
CA LEU A 97 0.46 -21.67 1.76
C LEU A 97 -0.62 -22.75 1.77
N ARG A 98 -1.52 -22.67 2.74
CA ARG A 98 -2.67 -23.59 2.93
C ARG A 98 -3.90 -22.78 3.30
N LEU A 99 -5.06 -23.32 2.92
CA LEU A 99 -6.32 -22.92 3.50
C LEU A 99 -6.53 -23.72 4.80
N TYR A 100 -6.73 -23.02 5.88
CA TYR A 100 -6.97 -23.62 7.19
C TYR A 100 -8.34 -23.19 7.72
N LEU A 101 -9.11 -24.14 8.18
CA LEU A 101 -10.40 -23.92 8.84
C LEU A 101 -10.22 -24.15 10.35
N PRO A 102 -10.14 -23.07 11.16
CA PRO A 102 -10.03 -23.21 12.61
C PRO A 102 -11.27 -23.88 13.21
N VAL A 103 -11.07 -24.64 14.28
CA VAL A 103 -12.20 -25.29 15.00
C VAL A 103 -13.15 -24.21 15.53
N GLY A 104 -14.45 -24.37 15.25
CA GLY A 104 -15.49 -23.44 15.70
C GLY A 104 -15.63 -22.18 14.84
N VAL A 105 -14.91 -22.06 13.71
CA VAL A 105 -15.01 -20.95 12.76
C VAL A 105 -15.61 -21.46 11.45
N SER A 106 -16.53 -20.69 10.87
CA SER A 106 -17.26 -21.08 9.64
C SER A 106 -16.51 -20.79 8.35
N SER A 107 -15.42 -20.01 8.40
CA SER A 107 -14.68 -19.58 7.21
C SER A 107 -13.19 -19.93 7.29
N ALA A 108 -12.65 -20.36 6.15
CA ALA A 108 -11.23 -20.66 6.03
C ALA A 108 -10.37 -19.39 6.04
N THR A 109 -9.18 -19.50 6.60
CA THR A 109 -8.16 -18.45 6.56
C THR A 109 -6.92 -18.93 5.83
N LEU A 110 -6.09 -17.99 5.38
CA LEU A 110 -4.78 -18.30 4.82
C LEU A 110 -3.80 -18.60 5.96
N ALA A 111 -3.09 -19.70 5.85
CA ALA A 111 -2.09 -20.15 6.81
C ALA A 111 -0.85 -20.65 6.06
N VAL A 112 0.24 -20.83 6.78
CA VAL A 112 1.46 -21.47 6.28
C VAL A 112 1.62 -22.83 6.92
N ASP A 113 1.96 -23.85 6.12
CA ASP A 113 2.31 -25.17 6.61
C ASP A 113 3.59 -25.07 7.47
N GLY A 114 3.43 -25.15 8.80
CA GLY A 114 4.52 -24.92 9.74
C GLY A 114 5.68 -25.91 9.60
N ALA A 115 5.42 -27.13 9.16
CA ALA A 115 6.48 -28.12 8.96
C ALA A 115 7.34 -27.84 7.72
N LYS A 116 6.73 -27.29 6.66
CA LYS A 116 7.40 -27.05 5.37
C LYS A 116 7.79 -25.61 5.16
N GLY A 117 6.96 -24.67 5.61
CA GLY A 117 7.09 -23.25 5.31
C GLY A 117 7.84 -22.43 6.35
N LEU A 118 8.25 -23.01 7.50
CA LEU A 118 8.88 -22.27 8.59
C LEU A 118 10.08 -21.46 8.11
N THR A 119 11.01 -22.10 7.41
CA THR A 119 12.22 -21.44 6.90
C THR A 119 11.92 -20.32 5.91
N ALA A 120 10.90 -20.49 5.05
CA ALA A 120 10.49 -19.44 4.11
C ALA A 120 9.88 -18.24 4.86
N VAL A 121 9.10 -18.47 5.90
CA VAL A 121 8.52 -17.43 6.76
C VAL A 121 9.61 -16.71 7.55
N GLU A 122 10.56 -17.42 8.13
CA GLU A 122 11.73 -16.83 8.80
C GLU A 122 12.52 -15.97 7.82
N GLY A 123 12.79 -16.48 6.62
CA GLY A 123 13.46 -15.74 5.55
C GLY A 123 12.71 -14.44 5.18
N PHE A 124 11.39 -14.51 5.06
CA PHE A 124 10.55 -13.34 4.81
C PHE A 124 10.68 -12.28 5.93
N PHE A 125 10.61 -12.67 7.19
CA PHE A 125 10.73 -11.72 8.30
C PHE A 125 12.14 -11.15 8.42
N LEU A 126 13.18 -11.95 8.15
CA LEU A 126 14.57 -11.48 8.13
C LEU A 126 14.80 -10.51 6.97
N ALA A 127 14.32 -10.82 5.77
CA ALA A 127 14.38 -9.92 4.62
C ALA A 127 13.72 -8.57 4.95
N ARG A 128 12.51 -8.60 5.52
CA ARG A 128 11.82 -7.39 5.98
C ARG A 128 12.63 -6.61 7.02
N LEU A 129 13.15 -7.27 8.04
CA LEU A 129 13.97 -6.65 9.09
C LEU A 129 15.19 -5.95 8.51
N TYR A 130 15.90 -6.61 7.60
CA TYR A 130 17.12 -6.06 7.00
C TYR A 130 16.81 -4.91 6.04
N MET A 131 15.74 -5.01 5.23
CA MET A 131 15.32 -3.91 4.36
C MET A 131 14.91 -2.69 5.19
N TYR A 132 14.20 -2.87 6.31
CA TYR A 132 13.89 -1.76 7.21
C TYR A 132 15.14 -1.08 7.73
N ARG A 133 16.11 -1.83 8.25
CA ARG A 133 17.34 -1.28 8.83
C ARG A 133 18.27 -0.65 7.80
N GLN A 134 18.42 -1.27 6.64
CA GLN A 134 19.46 -0.89 5.67
C GLN A 134 18.94 0.06 4.58
N VAL A 135 17.65 0.04 4.30
CA VAL A 135 17.04 0.84 3.22
C VAL A 135 16.06 1.85 3.79
N TYR A 136 14.94 1.40 4.37
CA TYR A 136 13.84 2.31 4.73
C TYR A 136 14.18 3.24 5.90
N LEU A 137 14.94 2.79 6.88
CA LEU A 137 15.41 3.62 8.00
C LEU A 137 16.81 4.19 7.78
N HIS A 138 17.36 4.06 6.57
CA HIS A 138 18.68 4.65 6.28
C HIS A 138 18.61 6.17 6.44
N LYS A 139 19.67 6.75 7.04
CA LYS A 139 19.74 8.19 7.37
C LYS A 139 19.44 9.11 6.18
N ALA A 140 19.86 8.74 4.97
CA ALA A 140 19.61 9.54 3.77
C ALA A 140 18.13 9.51 3.37
N VAL A 141 17.45 8.35 3.47
CA VAL A 141 16.02 8.21 3.21
C VAL A 141 15.24 9.03 4.22
N ARG A 142 15.54 8.88 5.52
CA ARG A 142 14.87 9.65 6.59
C ARG A 142 15.10 11.16 6.45
N ALA A 143 16.30 11.60 6.05
CA ALA A 143 16.56 13.00 5.78
C ALA A 143 15.71 13.52 4.61
N ALA A 144 15.61 12.77 3.51
CA ALA A 144 14.78 13.13 2.37
C ALA A 144 13.29 13.20 2.76
N GLU A 145 12.77 12.26 3.54
CA GLU A 145 11.38 12.27 4.03
C GLU A 145 11.10 13.53 4.86
N VAL A 146 11.97 13.85 5.83
CA VAL A 146 11.83 15.07 6.65
C VAL A 146 11.86 16.33 5.79
N MET A 147 12.73 16.38 4.78
CA MET A 147 12.78 17.52 3.84
C MET A 147 11.47 17.64 3.04
N ILE A 148 10.90 16.54 2.57
CA ILE A 148 9.62 16.52 1.84
C ILE A 148 8.49 17.00 2.74
N VAL A 149 8.40 16.48 3.97
CA VAL A 149 7.38 16.91 4.94
C VAL A 149 7.50 18.41 5.23
N ALA A 150 8.73 18.90 5.47
CA ALA A 150 8.97 20.33 5.69
C ALA A 150 8.59 21.19 4.47
N LEU A 151 8.86 20.70 3.26
CA LEU A 151 8.45 21.36 2.02
C LEU A 151 6.92 21.48 1.93
N PHE A 152 6.18 20.42 2.16
CA PHE A 152 4.71 20.45 2.10
C PHE A 152 4.12 21.35 3.18
N ARG A 153 4.63 21.31 4.40
CA ARG A 153 4.21 22.24 5.47
C ARG A 153 4.43 23.68 5.05
N ARG A 154 5.61 23.99 4.49
CA ARG A 154 5.90 25.34 4.01
C ARG A 154 5.00 25.75 2.86
N LEU A 155 4.69 24.86 1.93
CA LEU A 155 3.74 25.12 0.86
C LEU A 155 2.32 25.40 1.42
N GLY A 156 1.87 24.66 2.41
CA GLY A 156 0.60 24.90 3.08
C GLY A 156 0.55 26.28 3.76
N GLU A 157 1.61 26.68 4.46
CA GLU A 157 1.72 28.03 5.03
C GLU A 157 1.65 29.14 3.97
N LEU A 158 2.35 28.96 2.85
CA LEU A 158 2.35 29.93 1.74
C LEU A 158 1.00 29.98 1.03
N GLU A 159 0.27 28.86 0.96
CA GLU A 159 -1.11 28.81 0.45
C GLU A 159 -2.04 29.65 1.32
N LEU A 160 -1.99 29.47 2.65
CA LEU A 160 -2.74 30.28 3.60
C LEU A 160 -2.44 31.78 3.46
N LEU A 161 -1.19 32.13 3.14
CA LEU A 161 -0.75 33.50 2.88
C LEU A 161 -1.05 33.96 1.46
N ARG A 162 -1.67 33.14 0.60
CA ARG A 162 -1.94 33.40 -0.83
C ARG A 162 -0.71 33.80 -1.64
N GLN A 163 0.46 33.31 -1.28
CA GLN A 163 1.75 33.64 -1.92
C GLN A 163 2.17 32.60 -2.96
N ILE A 164 1.34 31.58 -3.19
CA ILE A 164 1.64 30.51 -4.16
C ILE A 164 0.96 30.82 -5.51
N PRO A 165 1.64 30.61 -6.63
CA PRO A 165 1.03 30.69 -7.96
C PRO A 165 -0.18 29.75 -8.09
N LYS A 166 -1.22 30.19 -8.82
CA LYS A 166 -2.46 29.40 -8.99
C LYS A 166 -2.22 27.98 -9.51
N GLN A 167 -1.22 27.78 -10.36
CA GLN A 167 -0.87 26.45 -10.90
C GLN A 167 -0.41 25.50 -9.81
N VAL A 168 0.39 25.99 -8.85
CA VAL A 168 0.86 25.17 -7.71
C VAL A 168 -0.27 24.92 -6.71
N ARG A 169 -1.19 25.89 -6.54
CA ARG A 169 -2.41 25.69 -5.73
C ARG A 169 -3.24 24.53 -6.23
N GLY A 170 -3.43 24.42 -7.55
CA GLY A 170 -4.16 23.31 -8.16
C GLY A 170 -3.56 21.95 -7.78
N VAL A 171 -2.23 21.84 -7.73
CA VAL A 171 -1.54 20.60 -7.34
C VAL A 171 -1.68 20.31 -5.85
N LEU A 172 -1.62 21.32 -4.99
CA LEU A 172 -1.81 21.17 -3.54
C LEU A 172 -3.27 20.87 -3.20
N ALA A 173 -4.21 21.56 -3.85
CA ALA A 173 -5.64 21.29 -3.71
C ALA A 173 -6.03 19.91 -4.27
N ALA A 174 -5.37 19.47 -5.35
CA ALA A 174 -5.57 18.12 -5.90
C ALA A 174 -5.01 17.02 -4.99
N GLY A 175 -4.01 17.33 -4.15
CA GLY A 175 -3.58 16.44 -3.05
C GLY A 175 -4.60 16.37 -1.92
N VAL A 176 -5.52 17.35 -1.84
CA VAL A 176 -6.60 17.43 -0.83
C VAL A 176 -7.97 17.13 -1.46
N GLU A 177 -8.19 17.53 -2.71
CA GLU A 177 -9.42 17.29 -3.47
C GLU A 177 -9.06 16.87 -4.89
N ASP A 178 -9.50 15.70 -5.31
CA ASP A 178 -9.19 15.00 -6.57
C ASP A 178 -9.64 15.74 -7.86
N HIS A 179 -9.41 17.02 -7.98
CA HIS A 179 -9.84 17.82 -9.14
C HIS A 179 -8.72 18.22 -10.11
N GLY A 180 -7.60 17.51 -10.16
CA GLY A 180 -6.50 18.01 -10.98
C GLY A 180 -5.54 17.03 -11.63
N VAL A 181 -5.60 15.76 -11.35
CA VAL A 181 -4.78 14.76 -12.05
C VAL A 181 -5.54 14.23 -13.26
N LYS A 182 -5.73 15.07 -14.27
CA LYS A 182 -5.84 14.59 -15.64
C LYS A 182 -4.42 14.50 -16.18
N ALA A 183 -4.00 13.27 -16.46
CA ALA A 183 -2.75 12.95 -17.15
C ALA A 183 -2.59 13.74 -18.42
#